data_f1934f91c657aa35c061854468fcca1d
#
_entry.id   f1934f91c657aa35c061854468fcca1d
#
_cell.length_a   1.000
_cell.length_b   1.000
_cell.length_c   1.000
_cell.angle_alpha   90.00
_cell.angle_beta   90.00
_cell.angle_gamma   90.00
#
_symmetry.space_group_name_H-M   'P 1'
#
loop_
_entity.id
_entity.type
_entity.pdbx_description
1 polymer ?
#
loop_
_entity_poly.entity_id
_entity_poly.type
_entity_poly.pdbx_seq_one_letter_code
_entity_poly.pdbx_strand_id
1 'polypeptide(L)'
;MRFLYIGSDDTEQDVAAWLTLPGAVLRWRFSAFGADVAAVDLGPAPLILIADHRPAGSVLPIYAVADLDEASAALQAGGWTPSGPMGTPEGPAVVMTDSLDTEIALVRVDRPGAMDDAYLDTTHPRARRAP
;
A
#
# COMPACT_ATOMS: atom_id res chain seq x y z
N MET A 1 7.64 -1.33 -9.15
CA MET A 1 6.74 -0.80 -8.09
C MET A 1 5.62 -1.82 -7.86
N ARG A 2 5.46 -2.24 -6.62
CA ARG A 2 4.47 -3.27 -6.29
C ARG A 2 3.12 -2.68 -5.92
N PHE A 3 3.14 -1.62 -5.11
CA PHE A 3 1.94 -0.92 -4.68
C PHE A 3 2.14 0.58 -4.81
N LEU A 4 1.05 1.29 -5.05
CA LEU A 4 0.98 2.73 -4.87
C LEU A 4 -0.01 3.01 -3.75
N TYR A 5 0.47 3.54 -2.63
CA TYR A 5 -0.31 3.74 -1.42
C TYR A 5 -0.74 5.20 -1.34
N ILE A 6 -2.05 5.44 -1.39
CA ILE A 6 -2.63 6.78 -1.47
C ILE A 6 -3.42 7.07 -0.20
N GLY A 7 -3.12 8.19 0.45
CA GLY A 7 -3.88 8.67 1.60
C GLY A 7 -5.19 9.32 1.17
N SER A 8 -6.24 9.08 1.95
CA SER A 8 -7.59 9.59 1.67
C SER A 8 -8.30 9.96 2.96
N ASP A 9 -9.02 11.05 2.96
CA ASP A 9 -9.95 11.42 4.05
C ASP A 9 -11.40 10.98 3.75
N ASP A 10 -11.65 10.47 2.56
CA ASP A 10 -12.92 9.89 2.15
C ASP A 10 -12.65 8.74 1.17
N THR A 11 -12.39 7.55 1.72
CA THR A 11 -12.02 6.38 0.93
C THR A 11 -13.12 5.98 -0.05
N GLU A 12 -14.37 6.13 0.33
CA GLU A 12 -15.50 5.78 -0.53
C GLU A 12 -15.54 6.65 -1.78
N GLN A 13 -15.37 7.96 -1.62
CA GLN A 13 -15.33 8.91 -2.73
C GLN A 13 -14.11 8.68 -3.61
N ASP A 14 -12.94 8.49 -3.01
CA ASP A 14 -11.69 8.29 -3.77
C ASP A 14 -11.71 6.97 -4.54
N VAL A 15 -12.21 5.90 -3.94
CA VAL A 15 -12.40 4.62 -4.63
C VAL A 15 -13.33 4.79 -5.83
N ALA A 16 -14.45 5.48 -5.65
CA ALA A 16 -15.39 5.73 -6.75
C ALA A 16 -14.72 6.51 -7.89
N ALA A 17 -13.88 7.50 -7.58
CA ALA A 17 -13.15 8.27 -8.58
C ALA A 17 -12.16 7.38 -9.35
N TRP A 18 -11.39 6.54 -8.67
CA TRP A 18 -10.45 5.62 -9.32
C TRP A 18 -11.16 4.59 -10.20
N LEU A 19 -12.35 4.13 -9.79
CA LEU A 19 -13.14 3.16 -10.56
C LEU A 19 -13.72 3.74 -11.86
N THR A 20 -13.64 5.05 -12.08
CA THR A 20 -14.02 5.66 -13.37
C THR A 20 -13.02 5.37 -14.46
N LEU A 21 -11.80 4.96 -14.13
CA LEU A 21 -10.80 4.62 -15.13
C LEU A 21 -11.21 3.33 -15.87
N PRO A 22 -11.06 3.31 -17.22
CA PRO A 22 -11.41 2.12 -18.00
C PRO A 22 -10.66 0.88 -17.53
N GLY A 23 -11.39 -0.20 -17.25
CA GLY A 23 -10.81 -1.47 -16.80
C GLY A 23 -10.50 -1.53 -15.31
N ALA A 24 -10.71 -0.46 -14.55
CA ALA A 24 -10.49 -0.47 -13.11
C ALA A 24 -11.52 -1.34 -12.39
N VAL A 25 -11.05 -2.14 -11.44
CA VAL A 25 -11.88 -3.06 -10.65
C VAL A 25 -11.55 -2.89 -9.17
N LEU A 26 -12.56 -2.82 -8.32
CA LEU A 26 -12.37 -2.92 -6.87
C LEU A 26 -12.03 -4.36 -6.53
N ARG A 27 -10.79 -4.60 -6.08
CA ARG A 27 -10.31 -5.94 -5.78
C ARG A 27 -10.74 -6.40 -4.40
N TRP A 28 -10.60 -5.53 -3.40
CA TRP A 28 -11.06 -5.77 -2.03
C TRP A 28 -11.14 -4.45 -1.27
N ARG A 29 -11.90 -4.47 -0.19
CA ARG A 29 -11.97 -3.40 0.79
C ARG A 29 -11.97 -4.00 2.18
N PHE A 30 -11.19 -3.42 3.08
CA PHE A 30 -10.93 -3.99 4.40
C PHE A 30 -10.84 -2.91 5.47
N SER A 31 -11.45 -3.17 6.64
CA SER A 31 -11.33 -2.31 7.81
C SER A 31 -10.60 -3.06 8.91
N ALA A 32 -9.55 -2.44 9.48
CA ALA A 32 -8.83 -2.98 10.62
C ALA A 32 -8.31 -1.84 11.49
N PHE A 33 -8.45 -1.99 12.81
CA PHE A 33 -7.93 -1.02 13.78
C PHE A 33 -8.36 0.43 13.50
N GLY A 34 -9.61 0.62 13.05
CA GLY A 34 -10.13 1.93 12.71
C GLY A 34 -9.68 2.48 11.37
N ALA A 35 -8.87 1.76 10.64
CA ALA A 35 -8.42 2.14 9.29
C ALA A 35 -9.25 1.44 8.22
N ASP A 36 -9.46 2.12 7.12
CA ASP A 36 -10.17 1.63 5.94
C ASP A 36 -9.19 1.61 4.77
N VAL A 37 -9.00 0.45 4.16
CA VAL A 37 -8.10 0.26 3.02
C VAL A 37 -8.82 -0.43 1.89
N ALA A 38 -8.70 0.11 0.70
CA ALA A 38 -9.26 -0.49 -0.50
C ALA A 38 -8.18 -0.70 -1.56
N ALA A 39 -8.31 -1.76 -2.35
CA ALA A 39 -7.41 -2.03 -3.46
C ALA A 39 -8.16 -1.87 -4.78
N VAL A 40 -7.65 -0.99 -5.63
CA VAL A 40 -8.14 -0.81 -6.99
C VAL A 40 -7.13 -1.40 -7.96
N ASP A 41 -7.60 -2.33 -8.78
CA ASP A 41 -6.79 -3.02 -9.78
C ASP A 41 -7.05 -2.39 -11.14
N LEU A 42 -6.00 -1.87 -11.76
CA LEU A 42 -6.05 -1.27 -13.10
C LEU A 42 -5.62 -2.26 -14.20
N GLY A 43 -5.29 -3.51 -13.81
CA GLY A 43 -4.74 -4.53 -14.70
C GLY A 43 -3.22 -4.62 -14.58
N PRO A 44 -2.45 -3.69 -15.15
CA PRO A 44 -1.00 -3.69 -14.94
C PRO A 44 -0.65 -3.25 -13.51
N ALA A 45 0.51 -3.68 -13.04
CA ALA A 45 1.05 -3.19 -11.77
C ALA A 45 1.34 -1.68 -11.87
N PRO A 46 1.30 -0.95 -10.76
CA PRO A 46 1.09 -1.40 -9.38
C PRO A 46 -0.39 -1.55 -9.03
N LEU A 47 -0.65 -2.31 -7.96
CA LEU A 47 -1.97 -2.28 -7.31
C LEU A 47 -2.11 -0.97 -6.54
N ILE A 48 -3.24 -0.29 -6.69
CA ILE A 48 -3.50 0.99 -6.03
C ILE A 48 -4.19 0.72 -4.69
N LEU A 49 -3.56 1.15 -3.60
CA LEU A 49 -4.12 1.03 -2.24
C LEU A 49 -4.58 2.40 -1.77
N ILE A 50 -5.83 2.52 -1.38
CA ILE A 50 -6.42 3.77 -0.89
C ILE A 50 -6.76 3.57 0.59
N ALA A 51 -6.19 4.40 1.46
CA ALA A 51 -6.28 4.21 2.90
C ALA A 51 -6.51 5.52 3.65
N ASP A 52 -7.31 5.47 4.71
CA ASP A 52 -7.66 6.64 5.51
C ASP A 52 -6.71 6.92 6.68
N HIS A 53 -5.74 6.05 6.93
CA HIS A 53 -4.77 6.23 8.02
C HIS A 53 -3.49 6.95 7.60
N ARG A 54 -3.42 7.42 6.36
CA ARG A 54 -2.35 8.28 5.87
C ARG A 54 -2.90 9.66 5.50
N PRO A 55 -2.07 10.71 5.53
CA PRO A 55 -2.55 12.05 5.19
C PRO A 55 -3.20 12.09 3.82
N ALA A 56 -4.35 12.76 3.74
CA ALA A 56 -5.08 12.91 2.49
C ALA A 56 -4.20 13.55 1.41
N GLY A 57 -4.23 12.98 0.21
CA GLY A 57 -3.41 13.43 -0.91
C GLY A 57 -1.96 12.95 -0.88
N SER A 58 -1.53 12.23 0.18
CA SER A 58 -0.18 11.65 0.23
C SER A 58 -0.09 10.45 -0.72
N VAL A 59 1.10 10.26 -1.29
CA VAL A 59 1.39 9.15 -2.20
C VAL A 59 2.67 8.48 -1.76
N LEU A 60 2.60 7.17 -1.53
CA LEU A 60 3.74 6.36 -1.11
C LEU A 60 3.94 5.21 -2.11
N PRO A 61 4.93 5.31 -3.01
CA PRO A 61 5.33 4.17 -3.84
C PRO A 61 5.97 3.09 -2.99
N ILE A 62 5.59 1.84 -3.19
CA ILE A 62 6.13 0.69 -2.47
C ILE A 62 6.82 -0.25 -3.46
N TYR A 63 8.12 -0.45 -3.28
CA TYR A 63 8.94 -1.30 -4.14
C TYR A 63 9.27 -2.61 -3.45
N ALA A 64 9.09 -3.73 -4.15
CA ALA A 64 9.53 -5.03 -3.68
C ALA A 64 11.04 -5.18 -3.89
N VAL A 65 11.74 -5.64 -2.85
CA VAL A 65 13.17 -5.93 -2.87
C VAL A 65 13.43 -7.33 -2.32
N ALA A 66 14.50 -7.98 -2.79
CA ALA A 66 14.85 -9.32 -2.34
C ALA A 66 15.48 -9.31 -0.94
N ASP A 67 16.33 -8.32 -0.68
CA ASP A 67 17.03 -8.16 0.59
C ASP A 67 16.74 -6.75 1.12
N LEU A 68 15.94 -6.67 2.17
CA LEU A 68 15.50 -5.40 2.72
C LEU A 68 16.66 -4.62 3.37
N ASP A 69 17.55 -5.30 4.08
CA ASP A 69 18.69 -4.65 4.73
C ASP A 69 19.68 -4.10 3.72
N GLU A 70 19.98 -4.87 2.68
CA GLU A 70 20.88 -4.43 1.59
C GLU A 70 20.29 -3.23 0.85
N ALA A 71 19.02 -3.28 0.49
CA ALA A 71 18.35 -2.18 -0.22
C ALA A 71 18.28 -0.92 0.65
N SER A 72 17.97 -1.06 1.94
CA SER A 72 17.95 0.06 2.87
C SER A 72 19.33 0.69 3.01
N ALA A 73 20.38 -0.12 3.14
CA ALA A 73 21.75 0.37 3.23
C ALA A 73 22.17 1.11 1.95
N ALA A 74 21.79 0.61 0.78
CA ALA A 74 22.09 1.26 -0.49
C ALA A 74 21.41 2.63 -0.59
N LEU A 75 20.16 2.76 -0.18
CA LEU A 75 19.46 4.05 -0.16
C LEU A 75 20.08 5.00 0.85
N GLN A 76 20.45 4.51 2.04
CA GLN A 76 21.11 5.35 3.05
C GLN A 76 22.43 5.90 2.52
N ALA A 77 23.21 5.10 1.81
CA ALA A 77 24.45 5.57 1.16
C ALA A 77 24.17 6.65 0.11
N GLY A 78 22.99 6.63 -0.51
CA GLY A 78 22.54 7.64 -1.48
C GLY A 78 21.87 8.87 -0.87
N GLY A 79 21.82 8.98 0.47
CA GLY A 79 21.27 10.15 1.14
C GLY A 79 19.84 9.98 1.67
N TRP A 80 19.23 8.80 1.54
CA TRP A 80 17.93 8.51 2.10
C TRP A 80 18.04 8.18 3.59
N THR A 81 17.00 8.49 4.35
CA THR A 81 16.95 8.24 5.79
C THR A 81 15.74 7.35 6.10
N PRO A 82 15.92 6.26 6.89
CA PRO A 82 14.79 5.49 7.36
C PRO A 82 13.89 6.35 8.26
N SER A 83 12.60 6.41 7.96
CA SER A 83 11.63 7.13 8.79
C SER A 83 10.80 6.21 9.67
N GLY A 84 10.88 4.90 9.48
CA GLY A 84 10.28 3.93 10.38
C GLY A 84 9.94 2.60 9.70
N PRO A 85 9.77 1.54 10.50
CA PRO A 85 9.28 0.26 10.00
C PRO A 85 7.79 0.37 9.64
N MET A 86 7.38 -0.45 8.68
CA MET A 86 5.98 -0.61 8.30
C MET A 86 5.69 -2.10 8.18
N GLY A 87 4.65 -2.57 8.86
CA GLY A 87 4.19 -3.95 8.72
C GLY A 87 3.26 -4.09 7.53
N THR A 88 3.46 -5.13 6.72
CA THR A 88 2.50 -5.50 5.69
C THR A 88 2.18 -6.99 5.79
N PRO A 89 0.99 -7.44 5.35
CA PRO A 89 0.68 -8.87 5.34
C PRO A 89 1.65 -9.70 4.49
N GLU A 90 2.27 -9.09 3.49
CA GLU A 90 3.21 -9.78 2.59
C GLU A 90 4.62 -9.89 3.16
N GLY A 91 5.00 -9.06 4.10
CA GLY A 91 6.32 -9.10 4.71
C GLY A 91 6.74 -7.75 5.32
N PRO A 92 7.95 -7.69 5.90
CA PRO A 92 8.44 -6.47 6.52
C PRO A 92 8.75 -5.40 5.48
N ALA A 93 8.54 -4.15 5.87
CA ALA A 93 8.80 -2.99 5.03
C ALA A 93 9.46 -1.87 5.85
N VAL A 94 10.09 -0.95 5.16
CA VAL A 94 10.65 0.26 5.74
C VAL A 94 10.30 1.46 4.87
N VAL A 95 9.92 2.56 5.50
CA VAL A 95 9.70 3.83 4.82
C VAL A 95 11.01 4.61 4.83
N MET A 96 11.39 5.14 3.67
CA MET A 96 12.61 5.92 3.47
C MET A 96 12.24 7.32 2.98
N THR A 97 12.92 8.31 3.49
CA THR A 97 12.69 9.73 3.14
C THR A 97 13.98 10.35 2.64
N ASP A 98 13.92 11.11 1.56
CA ASP A 98 15.07 11.86 1.05
C ASP A 98 15.13 13.29 1.62
N SER A 99 16.09 14.08 1.17
CA SER A 99 16.31 15.45 1.64
C SER A 99 15.19 16.42 1.22
N LEU A 100 14.31 16.03 0.31
CA LEU A 100 13.19 16.83 -0.17
C LEU A 100 11.84 16.35 0.39
N ASP A 101 11.88 15.50 1.42
CA ASP A 101 10.73 14.88 2.04
C ASP A 101 9.93 13.94 1.10
N THR A 102 10.54 13.49 0.02
CA THR A 102 9.98 12.45 -0.81
C THR A 102 10.04 11.11 -0.06
N GLU A 103 8.90 10.41 0.02
CA GLU A 103 8.81 9.13 0.69
C GLU A 103 8.65 7.99 -0.30
N ILE A 104 9.36 6.90 -0.05
CA ILE A 104 9.11 5.61 -0.68
C ILE A 104 9.14 4.54 0.41
N ALA A 105 8.58 3.38 0.12
CA ALA A 105 8.72 2.22 0.99
C ALA A 105 9.36 1.07 0.22
N LEU A 106 10.15 0.27 0.96
CA LEU A 106 10.73 -0.97 0.47
C LEU A 106 10.07 -2.12 1.23
N VAL A 107 9.67 -3.17 0.54
CA VAL A 107 9.07 -4.35 1.15
C VAL A 107 9.80 -5.61 0.71
N ARG A 108 10.07 -6.51 1.66
CA ARG A 108 10.48 -7.88 1.35
C ARG A 108 9.22 -8.74 1.29
N VAL A 109 8.94 -9.29 0.13
CA VAL A 109 7.73 -10.10 -0.07
C VAL A 109 8.03 -11.54 0.32
N ASP A 110 7.65 -11.91 1.54
CA ASP A 110 7.81 -13.27 2.07
C ASP A 110 6.60 -14.15 1.74
N ARG A 111 5.43 -13.54 1.65
CA ARG A 111 4.14 -14.21 1.41
C ARG A 111 3.37 -13.51 0.29
N PRO A 112 3.75 -13.76 -1.00
CA PRO A 112 3.05 -13.15 -2.13
C PRO A 112 1.55 -13.45 -2.10
N GLY A 113 0.72 -12.45 -2.36
CA GLY A 113 -0.74 -12.60 -2.36
C GLY A 113 -1.39 -12.66 -0.98
N ALA A 114 -0.62 -12.50 0.10
CA ALA A 114 -1.16 -12.57 1.46
C ALA A 114 -2.24 -11.51 1.72
N MET A 115 -2.17 -10.34 1.10
CA MET A 115 -3.22 -9.33 1.22
C MET A 115 -4.52 -9.80 0.57
N ASP A 116 -4.45 -10.40 -0.61
CA ASP A 116 -5.64 -10.96 -1.26
C ASP A 116 -6.25 -12.08 -0.42
N ASP A 117 -5.42 -12.99 0.09
CA ASP A 117 -5.87 -14.10 0.93
C ASP A 117 -6.59 -13.60 2.19
N ALA A 118 -6.05 -12.56 2.83
CA ALA A 118 -6.62 -11.99 4.04
C ALA A 118 -7.89 -11.16 3.75
N TYR A 119 -7.89 -10.37 2.69
CA TYR A 119 -8.89 -9.31 2.49
C TYR A 119 -10.01 -9.72 1.54
N LEU A 120 -9.81 -10.75 0.73
CA LEU A 120 -10.88 -11.36 -0.06
C LEU A 120 -11.70 -12.38 0.73
N ASP A 121 -11.23 -12.79 1.91
CA ASP A 121 -11.97 -13.71 2.77
C ASP A 121 -13.18 -12.99 3.38
N THR A 122 -14.34 -13.19 2.79
CA THR A 122 -15.59 -12.56 3.23
C THR A 122 -16.09 -13.07 4.57
N THR A 123 -15.51 -14.18 5.07
CA THR A 123 -15.83 -14.71 6.42
C THR A 123 -15.01 -14.04 7.50
N HIS A 124 -13.95 -13.32 7.14
CA HIS A 124 -13.11 -12.64 8.11
C HIS A 124 -13.89 -11.48 8.75
N PRO A 125 -13.89 -11.36 10.11
CA PRO A 125 -14.73 -10.37 10.78
C PRO A 125 -14.39 -8.91 10.44
N ARG A 126 -13.22 -8.63 9.90
CA ARG A 126 -12.79 -7.29 9.48
C ARG A 126 -13.01 -7.02 8.00
N ALA A 127 -13.40 -8.02 7.23
CA ALA A 127 -13.66 -7.83 5.81
C ALA A 127 -14.94 -7.01 5.62
N ARG A 128 -14.88 -6.05 4.72
CA ARG A 128 -16.03 -5.25 4.31
C ARG A 128 -16.36 -5.58 2.87
N ARG A 129 -17.65 -5.70 2.60
CA ARG A 129 -18.10 -5.87 1.21
C ARG A 129 -17.92 -4.57 0.45
N ALA A 130 -17.58 -4.68 -0.83
CA ALA A 130 -17.63 -3.55 -1.74
C ALA A 130 -19.06 -3.00 -1.79
N PRO A 131 -19.22 -1.67 -1.79
CA PRO A 131 -20.51 -1.07 -1.94
C PRO A 131 -21.15 -1.38 -3.28
#